data_96f5aad648ccc1fe9e4030d19cd50c49
#
_entry.id   96f5aad648ccc1fe9e4030d19cd50c49
#
_cell.length_a   1.000
_cell.length_b   1.000
_cell.length_c   1.000
_cell.angle_alpha   90.00
_cell.angle_beta   90.00
_cell.angle_gamma   90.00
#
_symmetry.space_group_name_H-M   'P 1'
#
loop_
_entity.id
_entity.type
_entity.pdbx_description
1 polymer ?
#
loop_
_entity_poly.entity_id
_entity_poly.type
_entity_poly.pdbx_seq_one_letter_code
_entity_poly.pdbx_strand_id
1 'polypeptide(L)'
;MNKKLNILRLTVLLLLLAMLAACSSNGRKKHFVIAVSQCSEDVWREKLNEELRIAALYHNNVELRIKSANDDVKLQTEQIDRFADDNVDLLIVAPGQVTISPAIDRAYEKGIPVIIFDRRTRSDKYTAYIGADNKEIGTSMGEHLASVLPNGSNILELCGLSTSSPAIERQQGFDSVVALRPTISIVQKLHADWTEQGAYRVVDSLLSHPYKSFDCLFAHND
;
A
#
# COMPACT_ATOMS: atom_id res chain seq x y z
N MET A 1 22.82 74.03 -5.27
CA MET A 1 22.19 73.14 -6.27
C MET A 1 22.70 71.73 -6.20
N ASN A 2 23.97 71.43 -5.96
CA ASN A 2 24.58 70.10 -5.97
C ASN A 2 24.12 69.16 -4.86
N LYS A 3 23.77 69.60 -3.64
CA LYS A 3 23.35 68.72 -2.53
C LYS A 3 22.02 68.02 -2.82
N LYS A 4 21.03 68.65 -3.40
CA LYS A 4 19.74 68.07 -3.74
C LYS A 4 19.87 67.05 -4.86
N LEU A 5 20.75 67.26 -5.83
CA LEU A 5 21.04 66.38 -6.94
C LEU A 5 21.76 65.06 -6.44
N ASN A 6 22.66 65.19 -5.49
CA ASN A 6 23.37 64.06 -4.90
C ASN A 6 22.45 63.19 -4.02
N ILE A 7 21.53 63.79 -3.28
CA ILE A 7 20.51 63.07 -2.50
C ILE A 7 19.58 62.28 -3.45
N LEU A 8 19.13 62.88 -4.53
CA LEU A 8 18.26 62.22 -5.52
C LEU A 8 18.98 61.04 -6.20
N ARG A 9 20.26 61.20 -6.53
CA ARG A 9 21.07 60.11 -7.11
C ARG A 9 21.25 58.97 -6.12
N LEU A 10 21.48 59.25 -4.84
CA LEU A 10 21.64 58.23 -3.80
C LEU A 10 20.33 57.48 -3.54
N THR A 11 19.19 58.15 -3.51
CA THR A 11 17.86 57.53 -3.37
C THR A 11 17.52 56.63 -4.56
N VAL A 12 17.81 57.06 -5.79
CA VAL A 12 17.60 56.23 -6.98
C VAL A 12 18.50 54.98 -6.97
N LEU A 13 19.77 55.14 -6.55
CA LEU A 13 20.70 54.02 -6.44
C LEU A 13 20.26 53.02 -5.39
N LEU A 14 19.76 53.48 -4.22
CA LEU A 14 19.22 52.63 -3.17
C LEU A 14 17.94 51.89 -3.61
N LEU A 15 17.06 52.55 -4.37
CA LEU A 15 15.86 51.92 -4.94
C LEU A 15 16.22 50.84 -5.99
N LEU A 16 17.23 51.13 -6.83
CA LEU A 16 17.73 50.13 -7.80
C LEU A 16 18.38 48.93 -7.11
N LEU A 17 19.15 49.14 -6.05
CA LEU A 17 19.71 48.05 -5.22
C LEU A 17 18.63 47.23 -4.52
N ALA A 18 17.57 47.90 -4.01
CA ALA A 18 16.42 47.18 -3.41
C ALA A 18 15.63 46.37 -4.44
N MET A 19 15.45 46.87 -5.68
CA MET A 19 14.85 46.14 -6.77
C MET A 19 15.69 44.92 -7.20
N LEU A 20 17.00 45.05 -7.25
CA LEU A 20 17.90 43.92 -7.56
C LEU A 20 17.89 42.86 -6.45
N ALA A 21 17.79 43.29 -5.18
CA ALA A 21 17.64 42.36 -4.05
C ALA A 21 16.27 41.64 -4.05
N ALA A 22 15.21 42.30 -4.47
CA ALA A 22 13.86 41.74 -4.58
C ALA A 22 13.75 40.74 -5.74
N CYS A 23 14.50 40.91 -6.84
CA CYS A 23 14.59 39.92 -7.95
C CYS A 23 15.46 38.71 -7.63
N SER A 24 16.23 38.73 -6.55
CA SER A 24 17.10 37.62 -6.10
C SER A 24 16.39 36.61 -5.23
N SER A 25 15.06 36.64 -5.10
CA SER A 25 14.31 35.51 -4.60
C SER A 25 14.33 34.38 -5.66
N ASN A 26 15.50 33.77 -5.79
CA ASN A 26 15.66 32.51 -6.46
C ASN A 26 14.71 31.56 -5.73
N GLY A 27 13.50 31.36 -6.24
CA GLY A 27 12.54 30.40 -5.73
C GLY A 27 13.23 29.04 -5.78
N ARG A 28 13.91 28.64 -4.68
CA ARG A 28 14.41 27.28 -4.55
C ARG A 28 13.22 26.41 -4.86
N LYS A 29 13.25 25.66 -5.96
CA LYS A 29 12.20 24.69 -6.25
C LYS A 29 12.06 23.86 -4.98
N LYS A 30 10.85 23.84 -4.42
CA LYS A 30 10.58 23.07 -3.21
C LYS A 30 11.02 21.65 -3.48
N HIS A 31 11.91 21.11 -2.65
CA HIS A 31 12.34 19.72 -2.70
C HIS A 31 11.35 18.89 -1.88
N PHE A 32 10.87 17.79 -2.43
CA PHE A 32 9.91 16.91 -1.79
C PHE A 32 10.56 15.58 -1.46
N VAL A 33 10.32 15.09 -0.27
CA VAL A 33 10.73 13.75 0.18
C VAL A 33 9.49 12.86 0.22
N ILE A 34 9.48 11.85 -0.65
CA ILE A 34 8.43 10.82 -0.68
C ILE A 34 9.00 9.55 -0.06
N ALA A 35 8.42 9.12 1.04
CA ALA A 35 8.79 7.87 1.70
C ALA A 35 7.82 6.74 1.32
N VAL A 36 8.37 5.54 1.17
CA VAL A 36 7.61 4.31 0.87
C VAL A 36 7.97 3.25 1.88
N SER A 37 6.97 2.74 2.61
CA SER A 37 7.10 1.60 3.52
C SER A 37 6.41 0.38 2.93
N GLN A 38 7.21 -0.57 2.44
CA GLN A 38 6.76 -1.86 1.92
C GLN A 38 6.72 -2.90 3.03
N CYS A 39 5.70 -3.78 3.02
CA CYS A 39 5.62 -4.85 4.01
C CYS A 39 6.60 -6.00 3.73
N SER A 40 6.86 -6.32 2.47
CA SER A 40 7.67 -7.47 2.04
C SER A 40 8.54 -7.13 0.83
N GLU A 41 9.40 -8.06 0.46
CA GLU A 41 10.17 -8.08 -0.79
C GLU A 41 9.74 -9.28 -1.60
N ASP A 42 8.89 -9.06 -2.58
CA ASP A 42 8.43 -10.05 -3.56
C ASP A 42 8.46 -9.43 -4.96
N VAL A 43 8.34 -10.25 -6.00
CA VAL A 43 8.43 -9.83 -7.41
C VAL A 43 7.43 -8.71 -7.73
N TRP A 44 6.24 -8.77 -7.16
CA TRP A 44 5.22 -7.75 -7.37
C TRP A 44 5.60 -6.41 -6.75
N ARG A 45 6.17 -6.44 -5.53
CA ARG A 45 6.63 -5.22 -4.83
C ARG A 45 7.92 -4.66 -5.43
N GLU A 46 8.79 -5.50 -5.93
CA GLU A 46 9.95 -5.06 -6.71
C GLU A 46 9.51 -4.28 -7.96
N LYS A 47 8.50 -4.80 -8.69
CA LYS A 47 7.94 -4.10 -9.85
C LYS A 47 7.36 -2.75 -9.48
N LEU A 48 6.58 -2.66 -8.39
CA LEU A 48 6.07 -1.39 -7.89
C LEU A 48 7.20 -0.42 -7.55
N ASN A 49 8.23 -0.88 -6.85
CA ASN A 49 9.37 -0.05 -6.46
C ASN A 49 10.13 0.47 -7.68
N GLU A 50 10.27 -0.34 -8.74
CA GLU A 50 10.85 0.06 -10.02
C GLU A 50 10.03 1.17 -10.68
N GLU A 51 8.71 1.01 -10.79
CA GLU A 51 7.82 2.01 -11.36
C GLU A 51 7.86 3.34 -10.57
N LEU A 52 7.90 3.27 -9.24
CA LEU A 52 8.03 4.47 -8.40
C LEU A 52 9.38 5.18 -8.63
N ARG A 53 10.48 4.43 -8.78
CA ARG A 53 11.78 5.01 -9.10
C ARG A 53 11.78 5.67 -10.49
N ILE A 54 11.20 5.00 -11.49
CA ILE A 54 11.06 5.54 -12.84
C ILE A 54 10.23 6.82 -12.81
N ALA A 55 9.08 6.83 -12.13
CA ALA A 55 8.25 8.02 -11.98
C ALA A 55 8.99 9.17 -11.31
N ALA A 56 9.78 8.89 -10.27
CA ALA A 56 10.57 9.90 -9.58
C ALA A 56 11.65 10.54 -10.48
N LEU A 57 12.21 9.82 -11.48
CA LEU A 57 13.20 10.37 -12.41
C LEU A 57 12.68 11.52 -13.28
N TYR A 58 11.36 11.61 -13.47
CA TYR A 58 10.76 12.72 -14.21
C TYR A 58 10.65 14.01 -13.40
N HIS A 59 11.04 13.98 -12.10
CA HIS A 59 10.89 15.08 -11.16
C HIS A 59 12.19 15.39 -10.43
N ASN A 60 12.96 16.38 -10.90
CA ASN A 60 14.30 16.74 -10.36
C ASN A 60 14.26 17.31 -8.92
N ASN A 61 13.08 17.52 -8.36
CA ASN A 61 12.86 18.04 -7.01
C ASN A 61 12.19 17.02 -6.08
N VAL A 62 12.22 15.73 -6.45
CA VAL A 62 11.68 14.63 -5.64
C VAL A 62 12.82 13.70 -5.22
N GLU A 63 12.89 13.43 -3.93
CA GLU A 63 13.69 12.35 -3.34
C GLU A 63 12.77 11.21 -2.95
N LEU A 64 13.02 10.01 -3.44
CA LEU A 64 12.26 8.81 -3.12
C LEU A 64 13.06 7.94 -2.13
N ARG A 65 12.46 7.65 -0.96
CA ARG A 65 13.03 6.79 0.08
C ARG A 65 12.18 5.54 0.25
N ILE A 66 12.66 4.39 -0.20
CA ILE A 66 11.94 3.12 -0.09
C ILE A 66 12.57 2.27 1.01
N LYS A 67 11.76 1.72 1.91
CA LYS A 67 12.12 0.75 2.94
C LYS A 67 11.20 -0.46 2.85
N SER A 68 11.77 -1.66 3.00
CA SER A 68 11.03 -2.90 3.18
C SER A 68 11.12 -3.37 4.62
N ALA A 69 10.04 -3.95 5.11
CA ALA A 69 9.97 -4.52 6.45
C ALA A 69 10.20 -6.04 6.46
N ASN A 70 10.31 -6.69 5.30
CA ASN A 70 10.53 -8.14 5.17
C ASN A 70 9.57 -8.97 6.04
N ASP A 71 8.28 -8.62 5.98
CA ASP A 71 7.18 -9.19 6.75
C ASP A 71 7.25 -8.99 8.28
N ASP A 72 8.21 -8.20 8.78
CA ASP A 72 8.31 -7.83 10.19
C ASP A 72 7.44 -6.59 10.48
N VAL A 73 6.32 -6.81 11.16
CA VAL A 73 5.35 -5.76 11.56
C VAL A 73 5.98 -4.73 12.49
N LYS A 74 6.88 -5.15 13.38
CA LYS A 74 7.56 -4.25 14.30
C LYS A 74 8.51 -3.34 13.54
N LEU A 75 9.32 -3.91 12.64
CA LEU A 75 10.21 -3.15 11.78
C LEU A 75 9.43 -2.15 10.91
N GLN A 76 8.27 -2.57 10.34
CA GLN A 76 7.45 -1.66 9.56
C GLN A 76 6.92 -0.50 10.38
N THR A 77 6.46 -0.76 11.61
CA THR A 77 6.02 0.27 12.55
C THR A 77 7.14 1.27 12.83
N GLU A 78 8.35 0.79 13.15
CA GLU A 78 9.52 1.64 13.42
C GLU A 78 9.94 2.47 12.19
N GLN A 79 9.84 1.90 10.98
CA GLN A 79 10.12 2.62 9.73
C GLN A 79 9.14 3.76 9.49
N ILE A 80 7.84 3.51 9.69
CA ILE A 80 6.77 4.52 9.53
C ILE A 80 6.97 5.65 10.53
N ASP A 81 7.22 5.33 11.82
CA ASP A 81 7.46 6.33 12.86
C ASP A 81 8.69 7.18 12.53
N ARG A 82 9.77 6.56 12.03
CA ARG A 82 11.00 7.29 11.62
C ARG A 82 10.74 8.22 10.43
N PHE A 83 10.00 7.78 9.43
CA PHE A 83 9.60 8.67 8.32
C PHE A 83 8.75 9.84 8.81
N ALA A 84 7.88 9.58 9.78
CA ALA A 84 7.07 10.64 10.39
C ALA A 84 7.91 11.62 11.21
N ASP A 85 8.96 11.16 11.90
CA ASP A 85 9.90 12.01 12.63
C ASP A 85 10.80 12.83 11.68
N ASP A 86 11.15 12.27 10.53
CA ASP A 86 11.90 12.94 9.45
C ASP A 86 11.05 14.01 8.72
N ASN A 87 9.76 14.14 9.03
CA ASN A 87 8.81 15.07 8.40
C ASN A 87 8.81 14.98 6.87
N VAL A 88 8.67 13.76 6.33
CA VAL A 88 8.55 13.56 4.88
C VAL A 88 7.32 14.26 4.31
N ASP A 89 7.38 14.69 3.04
CA ASP A 89 6.28 15.43 2.41
C ASP A 89 5.11 14.52 1.99
N LEU A 90 5.36 13.22 1.80
CA LEU A 90 4.36 12.18 1.50
C LEU A 90 4.84 10.84 2.02
N LEU A 91 3.95 10.08 2.61
CA LEU A 91 4.19 8.69 3.01
C LEU A 91 3.27 7.75 2.22
N ILE A 92 3.86 6.78 1.50
CA ILE A 92 3.14 5.68 0.84
C ILE A 92 3.39 4.42 1.67
N VAL A 93 2.32 3.74 2.07
CA VAL A 93 2.42 2.53 2.90
C VAL A 93 1.67 1.39 2.25
N ALA A 94 2.38 0.26 2.03
CA ALA A 94 1.76 -1.03 1.79
C ALA A 94 1.73 -1.82 3.11
N PRO A 95 0.61 -1.85 3.85
CA PRO A 95 0.56 -2.44 5.18
C PRO A 95 0.84 -3.95 5.16
N GLY A 96 1.73 -4.44 6.02
CA GLY A 96 1.95 -5.88 6.19
C GLY A 96 0.71 -6.55 6.80
N GLN A 97 0.21 -5.94 7.85
CA GLN A 97 -0.97 -6.38 8.58
C GLN A 97 -1.80 -5.17 9.02
N VAL A 98 -3.08 -5.40 9.30
CA VAL A 98 -3.97 -4.34 9.80
C VAL A 98 -3.55 -3.78 11.17
N THR A 99 -2.69 -4.47 11.89
CA THR A 99 -2.19 -4.09 13.22
C THR A 99 -1.23 -2.90 13.19
N ILE A 100 -0.69 -2.50 12.03
CA ILE A 100 0.18 -1.31 11.92
C ILE A 100 -0.60 0.00 11.84
N SER A 101 -1.93 -0.04 11.78
CA SER A 101 -2.80 1.16 11.72
C SER A 101 -2.38 2.27 12.70
N PRO A 102 -2.04 2.02 13.97
CA PRO A 102 -1.65 3.08 14.90
C PRO A 102 -0.40 3.88 14.48
N ALA A 103 0.57 3.26 13.80
CA ALA A 103 1.75 3.97 13.29
C ALA A 103 1.38 4.90 12.12
N ILE A 104 0.51 4.42 11.25
CA ILE A 104 -0.02 5.18 10.12
C ILE A 104 -0.82 6.37 10.63
N ASP A 105 -1.67 6.14 11.64
CA ASP A 105 -2.48 7.19 12.28
C ASP A 105 -1.59 8.31 12.86
N ARG A 106 -0.50 7.95 13.53
CA ARG A 106 0.46 8.94 14.07
C ARG A 106 1.11 9.78 12.98
N ALA A 107 1.49 9.16 11.86
CA ALA A 107 2.06 9.90 10.72
C ALA A 107 1.03 10.88 10.12
N TYR A 108 -0.21 10.43 9.94
CA TYR A 108 -1.30 11.27 9.44
C TYR A 108 -1.64 12.43 10.39
N GLU A 109 -1.69 12.17 11.71
CA GLU A 109 -1.94 13.17 12.75
C GLU A 109 -0.84 14.24 12.86
N LYS A 110 0.40 13.90 12.45
CA LYS A 110 1.49 14.89 12.28
C LYS A 110 1.31 15.77 11.05
N GLY A 111 0.26 15.57 10.25
CA GLY A 111 -0.04 16.35 9.05
C GLY A 111 0.67 15.84 7.79
N ILE A 112 1.27 14.65 7.82
CA ILE A 112 1.87 14.04 6.64
C ILE A 112 0.76 13.41 5.81
N PRO A 113 0.62 13.77 4.51
CA PRO A 113 -0.27 13.06 3.60
C PRO A 113 0.13 11.58 3.51
N VAL A 114 -0.84 10.68 3.66
CA VAL A 114 -0.60 9.23 3.62
C VAL A 114 -1.40 8.61 2.50
N ILE A 115 -0.73 7.84 1.65
CA ILE A 115 -1.37 6.95 0.65
C ILE A 115 -1.22 5.52 1.14
N ILE A 116 -2.35 4.85 1.35
CA ILE A 116 -2.38 3.42 1.62
C ILE A 116 -2.45 2.68 0.28
N PHE A 117 -1.62 1.67 0.12
CA PHE A 117 -1.49 0.93 -1.11
C PHE A 117 -1.71 -0.58 -0.91
N ASP A 118 -2.41 -1.22 -1.84
CA ASP A 118 -2.70 -2.67 -1.87
C ASP A 118 -3.57 -3.13 -0.69
N ARG A 119 -3.05 -3.12 0.52
CA ARG A 119 -3.70 -3.61 1.73
C ARG A 119 -4.30 -2.47 2.54
N ARG A 120 -5.46 -2.69 3.13
CA ARG A 120 -6.14 -1.69 3.97
C ARG A 120 -5.64 -1.73 5.41
N THR A 121 -5.89 -0.63 6.12
CA THR A 121 -5.75 -0.51 7.57
C THR A 121 -7.11 -0.69 8.25
N ARG A 122 -7.13 -0.66 9.59
CA ARG A 122 -8.37 -0.58 10.40
C ARG A 122 -8.83 0.85 10.64
N SER A 123 -8.10 1.83 10.14
CA SER A 123 -8.35 3.25 10.31
C SER A 123 -8.68 3.88 8.96
N ASP A 124 -9.36 5.02 9.01
CA ASP A 124 -9.64 5.91 7.89
C ASP A 124 -8.69 7.14 7.86
N LYS A 125 -7.67 7.18 8.74
CA LYS A 125 -6.67 8.25 8.80
C LYS A 125 -5.63 8.08 7.70
N TYR A 126 -6.03 8.40 6.49
CA TYR A 126 -5.16 8.48 5.30
C TYR A 126 -5.75 9.44 4.28
N THR A 127 -4.92 9.92 3.38
CA THR A 127 -5.33 10.86 2.32
C THR A 127 -6.00 10.14 1.16
N ALA A 128 -5.47 8.98 0.77
CA ALA A 128 -6.00 8.16 -0.32
C ALA A 128 -5.67 6.68 -0.12
N TYR A 129 -6.52 5.83 -0.71
CA TYR A 129 -6.28 4.40 -0.85
C TYR A 129 -6.20 4.04 -2.33
N ILE A 130 -5.19 3.25 -2.68
CA ILE A 130 -5.01 2.68 -4.02
C ILE A 130 -4.93 1.17 -3.89
N GLY A 131 -5.92 0.46 -4.39
CA GLY A 131 -5.99 -1.00 -4.30
C GLY A 131 -7.27 -1.54 -4.93
N ALA A 132 -7.40 -2.86 -4.95
CA ALA A 132 -8.58 -3.55 -5.48
C ALA A 132 -9.72 -3.60 -4.45
N ASP A 133 -10.94 -3.77 -4.93
CA ASP A 133 -12.05 -4.22 -4.12
C ASP A 133 -11.97 -5.74 -3.93
N ASN A 134 -11.30 -6.15 -2.87
CA ASN A 134 -11.04 -7.56 -2.62
C ASN A 134 -12.30 -8.33 -2.23
N LYS A 135 -13.30 -7.67 -1.65
CA LYS A 135 -14.58 -8.31 -1.36
C LYS A 135 -15.33 -8.62 -2.64
N GLU A 136 -15.33 -7.68 -3.60
CA GLU A 136 -15.92 -7.89 -4.91
C GLU A 136 -15.22 -9.01 -5.69
N ILE A 137 -13.89 -9.10 -5.61
CA ILE A 137 -13.12 -10.21 -6.20
C ILE A 137 -13.61 -11.55 -5.63
N GLY A 138 -13.72 -11.66 -4.31
CA GLY A 138 -14.24 -12.88 -3.67
C GLY A 138 -15.67 -13.20 -4.06
N THR A 139 -16.55 -12.19 -4.09
CA THR A 139 -17.95 -12.33 -4.51
C THR A 139 -18.05 -12.84 -5.96
N SER A 140 -17.36 -12.17 -6.89
CA SER A 140 -17.36 -12.55 -8.31
C SER A 140 -16.87 -13.97 -8.54
N MET A 141 -15.83 -14.40 -7.79
CA MET A 141 -15.33 -15.77 -7.89
C MET A 141 -16.33 -16.78 -7.30
N GLY A 142 -16.98 -16.43 -6.19
CA GLY A 142 -18.06 -17.26 -5.61
C GLY A 142 -19.24 -17.43 -6.58
N GLU A 143 -19.68 -16.37 -7.23
CA GLU A 143 -20.73 -16.41 -8.24
C GLU A 143 -20.33 -17.25 -9.45
N HIS A 144 -19.09 -17.10 -9.92
CA HIS A 144 -18.57 -17.91 -11.02
C HIS A 144 -18.60 -19.40 -10.66
N LEU A 145 -18.02 -19.80 -9.54
CA LEU A 145 -18.02 -21.21 -9.12
C LEU A 145 -19.43 -21.74 -8.88
N ALA A 146 -20.31 -20.95 -8.28
CA ALA A 146 -21.72 -21.32 -8.10
C ALA A 146 -22.47 -21.54 -9.43
N SER A 147 -22.01 -20.94 -10.52
CA SER A 147 -22.61 -21.09 -11.85
C SER A 147 -22.11 -22.31 -12.63
N VAL A 148 -20.88 -22.77 -12.34
CA VAL A 148 -20.23 -23.84 -13.13
C VAL A 148 -20.13 -25.17 -12.38
N LEU A 149 -20.16 -25.15 -11.05
CA LEU A 149 -20.04 -26.36 -10.26
C LEU A 149 -21.37 -27.11 -10.15
N PRO A 150 -21.34 -28.47 -10.28
CA PRO A 150 -22.51 -29.31 -10.00
C PRO A 150 -22.98 -29.21 -8.56
N ASN A 151 -24.26 -29.56 -8.34
CA ASN A 151 -24.77 -29.71 -6.99
C ASN A 151 -24.01 -30.81 -6.22
N GLY A 152 -23.71 -30.57 -4.97
CA GLY A 152 -22.93 -31.48 -4.10
C GLY A 152 -21.43 -31.27 -4.17
N SER A 153 -20.95 -30.27 -4.93
CA SER A 153 -19.52 -30.02 -5.04
C SER A 153 -18.90 -29.49 -3.75
N ASN A 154 -17.69 -29.97 -3.48
CA ASN A 154 -16.84 -29.58 -2.38
C ASN A 154 -15.70 -28.69 -2.84
N ILE A 155 -15.52 -27.55 -2.21
CA ILE A 155 -14.49 -26.57 -2.53
C ILE A 155 -13.40 -26.59 -1.45
N LEU A 156 -12.15 -26.67 -1.89
CA LEU A 156 -10.98 -26.37 -1.08
C LEU A 156 -10.61 -24.90 -1.31
N GLU A 157 -10.54 -24.10 -0.25
CA GLU A 157 -10.14 -22.69 -0.33
C GLU A 157 -8.68 -22.52 0.09
N LEU A 158 -7.83 -22.00 -0.81
CA LEU A 158 -6.43 -21.69 -0.57
C LEU A 158 -6.29 -20.19 -0.33
N CYS A 159 -6.24 -19.83 0.95
CA CYS A 159 -6.24 -18.43 1.40
C CYS A 159 -4.84 -17.85 1.43
N GLY A 160 -4.75 -16.54 1.28
CA GLY A 160 -3.53 -15.78 1.58
C GLY A 160 -3.27 -15.64 3.08
N LEU A 161 -2.42 -14.67 3.45
CA LEU A 161 -2.08 -14.37 4.86
C LEU A 161 -3.33 -13.93 5.62
N SER A 162 -3.70 -14.68 6.66
CA SER A 162 -4.95 -14.49 7.44
C SER A 162 -5.08 -13.13 8.13
N THR A 163 -3.97 -12.41 8.31
CA THR A 163 -3.93 -11.07 8.94
C THR A 163 -3.91 -9.92 7.93
N SER A 164 -3.93 -10.22 6.63
CA SER A 164 -3.96 -9.21 5.58
C SER A 164 -5.39 -8.93 5.11
N SER A 165 -5.70 -7.65 4.84
CA SER A 165 -7.03 -7.25 4.39
C SER A 165 -7.47 -7.94 3.08
N PRO A 166 -6.62 -8.15 2.05
CA PRO A 166 -7.05 -8.84 0.85
C PRO A 166 -7.52 -10.28 1.10
N ALA A 167 -6.83 -11.04 1.96
CA ALA A 167 -7.25 -12.39 2.29
C ALA A 167 -8.59 -12.41 3.03
N ILE A 168 -8.74 -11.53 4.02
CA ILE A 168 -9.96 -11.41 4.81
C ILE A 168 -11.14 -11.02 3.91
N GLU A 169 -10.97 -10.00 3.08
CA GLU A 169 -12.03 -9.46 2.23
C GLU A 169 -12.42 -10.45 1.10
N ARG A 170 -11.44 -11.11 0.44
CA ARG A 170 -11.72 -12.14 -0.58
C ARG A 170 -12.47 -13.32 0.01
N GLN A 171 -12.05 -13.79 1.19
CA GLN A 171 -12.75 -14.83 1.91
C GLN A 171 -14.18 -14.40 2.26
N GLN A 172 -14.40 -13.21 2.80
CA GLN A 172 -15.72 -12.71 3.15
C GLN A 172 -16.65 -12.62 1.94
N GLY A 173 -16.14 -12.11 0.82
CA GLY A 173 -16.91 -12.04 -0.44
C GLY A 173 -17.30 -13.43 -0.92
N PHE A 174 -16.37 -14.36 -0.97
CA PHE A 174 -16.59 -15.73 -1.40
C PHE A 174 -17.57 -16.48 -0.49
N ASP A 175 -17.34 -16.44 0.81
CA ASP A 175 -18.22 -17.08 1.81
C ASP A 175 -19.67 -16.58 1.72
N SER A 176 -19.84 -15.27 1.46
CA SER A 176 -21.19 -14.68 1.37
C SER A 176 -22.03 -15.28 0.23
N VAL A 177 -21.39 -15.65 -0.88
CA VAL A 177 -22.06 -16.29 -2.01
C VAL A 177 -22.30 -17.78 -1.75
N VAL A 178 -21.27 -18.50 -1.27
CA VAL A 178 -21.38 -19.93 -0.97
C VAL A 178 -22.44 -20.20 0.09
N ALA A 179 -22.57 -19.33 1.09
CA ALA A 179 -23.63 -19.45 2.12
C ALA A 179 -25.06 -19.43 1.55
N LEU A 180 -25.27 -18.82 0.38
CA LEU A 180 -26.55 -18.76 -0.32
C LEU A 180 -26.76 -19.97 -1.25
N ARG A 181 -25.81 -20.90 -1.34
CA ARG A 181 -25.81 -22.05 -2.23
C ARG A 181 -25.63 -23.36 -1.43
N PRO A 182 -26.69 -23.88 -0.81
CA PRO A 182 -26.59 -25.04 0.08
C PRO A 182 -26.15 -26.33 -0.64
N THR A 183 -26.09 -26.30 -1.97
CA THR A 183 -25.65 -27.40 -2.81
C THR A 183 -24.13 -27.47 -3.05
N ILE A 184 -23.38 -26.47 -2.60
CA ILE A 184 -21.90 -26.47 -2.63
C ILE A 184 -21.36 -26.19 -1.23
N SER A 185 -20.21 -26.71 -0.91
CA SER A 185 -19.62 -26.60 0.44
C SER A 185 -18.15 -26.27 0.40
N ILE A 186 -17.69 -25.38 1.27
CA ILE A 186 -16.25 -25.20 1.54
C ILE A 186 -15.87 -26.26 2.58
N VAL A 187 -15.14 -27.28 2.15
CA VAL A 187 -14.78 -28.41 3.04
C VAL A 187 -13.56 -28.13 3.88
N GLN A 188 -12.66 -27.26 3.40
CA GLN A 188 -11.48 -26.85 4.13
C GLN A 188 -10.92 -25.54 3.61
N LYS A 189 -10.31 -24.76 4.51
CA LYS A 189 -9.54 -23.56 4.20
C LYS A 189 -8.10 -23.75 4.63
N LEU A 190 -7.16 -23.47 3.73
CA LEU A 190 -5.74 -23.57 3.96
C LEU A 190 -5.10 -22.18 3.78
N HIS A 191 -4.17 -21.80 4.65
CA HIS A 191 -3.45 -20.54 4.54
C HIS A 191 -2.04 -20.75 3.99
N ALA A 192 -1.73 -20.11 2.88
CA ALA A 192 -0.49 -20.22 2.12
C ALA A 192 0.39 -18.95 2.20
N ASP A 193 -0.01 -17.99 3.01
CA ASP A 193 0.76 -16.77 3.34
C ASP A 193 1.24 -15.95 2.13
N TRP A 194 0.52 -16.02 1.01
CA TRP A 194 0.83 -15.37 -0.27
C TRP A 194 2.11 -15.91 -0.96
N THR A 195 2.58 -17.10 -0.59
CA THR A 195 3.82 -17.66 -1.14
C THR A 195 3.57 -18.99 -1.84
N GLU A 196 4.28 -19.24 -2.95
CA GLU A 196 4.28 -20.51 -3.66
C GLU A 196 4.69 -21.67 -2.74
N GLN A 197 5.77 -21.48 -1.95
CA GLN A 197 6.21 -22.48 -0.99
C GLN A 197 5.17 -22.75 0.11
N GLY A 198 4.44 -21.71 0.52
CA GLY A 198 3.34 -21.84 1.46
C GLY A 198 2.23 -22.70 0.88
N ALA A 199 1.79 -22.40 -0.36
CA ALA A 199 0.79 -23.17 -1.08
C ALA A 199 1.22 -24.64 -1.26
N TYR A 200 2.45 -24.87 -1.73
CA TYR A 200 3.00 -26.20 -1.90
C TYR A 200 2.96 -26.99 -0.59
N ARG A 201 3.47 -26.45 0.51
CA ARG A 201 3.51 -27.13 1.81
C ARG A 201 2.14 -27.54 2.32
N VAL A 202 1.15 -26.63 2.25
CA VAL A 202 -0.18 -26.91 2.81
C VAL A 202 -0.96 -27.89 1.94
N VAL A 203 -0.80 -27.84 0.62
CA VAL A 203 -1.44 -28.78 -0.29
C VAL A 203 -0.77 -30.17 -0.23
N ASP A 204 0.57 -30.23 -0.21
CA ASP A 204 1.31 -31.49 -0.05
C ASP A 204 0.96 -32.17 1.28
N SER A 205 0.91 -31.41 2.37
CA SER A 205 0.48 -31.93 3.67
C SER A 205 -0.96 -32.45 3.63
N LEU A 206 -1.87 -31.76 2.95
CA LEU A 206 -3.25 -32.21 2.78
C LEU A 206 -3.31 -33.54 2.03
N LEU A 207 -2.61 -33.65 0.91
CA LEU A 207 -2.62 -34.88 0.07
C LEU A 207 -1.91 -36.03 0.70
N SER A 208 -1.00 -35.82 1.64
CA SER A 208 -0.27 -36.85 2.38
C SER A 208 -1.06 -37.47 3.55
N HIS A 209 -2.23 -36.91 3.90
CA HIS A 209 -3.07 -37.37 5.00
C HIS A 209 -4.49 -37.65 4.52
N PRO A 210 -5.29 -38.47 5.25
CA PRO A 210 -6.71 -38.62 4.93
C PRO A 210 -7.42 -37.26 4.93
N TYR A 211 -7.95 -36.86 3.81
CA TYR A 211 -8.67 -35.58 3.62
C TYR A 211 -10.06 -35.82 3.06
N LYS A 212 -10.94 -34.82 3.22
CA LYS A 212 -12.20 -34.83 2.52
C LYS A 212 -11.94 -34.55 1.05
N SER A 213 -12.54 -35.35 0.17
CA SER A 213 -12.47 -35.11 -1.27
C SER A 213 -12.99 -33.72 -1.61
N PHE A 214 -12.37 -33.06 -2.56
CA PHE A 214 -12.82 -31.81 -3.12
C PHE A 214 -12.85 -31.91 -4.65
N ASP A 215 -13.76 -31.13 -5.25
CA ASP A 215 -14.00 -31.12 -6.68
C ASP A 215 -13.36 -29.89 -7.34
N CYS A 216 -13.12 -28.84 -6.54
CA CYS A 216 -12.57 -27.57 -6.99
C CYS A 216 -11.63 -26.98 -5.93
N LEU A 217 -10.58 -26.32 -6.40
CA LEU A 217 -9.72 -25.49 -5.57
C LEU A 217 -9.93 -24.01 -5.97
N PHE A 218 -10.30 -23.20 -4.98
CA PHE A 218 -10.31 -21.75 -5.10
C PHE A 218 -9.08 -21.15 -4.42
N ALA A 219 -8.16 -20.55 -5.19
CA ALA A 219 -7.01 -19.84 -4.66
C ALA A 219 -7.25 -18.32 -4.66
N HIS A 220 -6.80 -17.63 -3.61
CA HIS A 220 -6.96 -16.18 -3.50
C HIS A 220 -6.10 -15.39 -4.50
N ASN A 221 -5.02 -15.96 -5.02
CA ASN A 221 -4.22 -15.45 -6.14
C ASN A 221 -3.57 -16.61 -6.89
N ASP A 222 -2.86 -16.29 -7.98
CA ASP A 222 -2.02 -17.21 -8.78
C ASP A 222 -0.72 -17.61 -8.08
#